data_9dd11d71c16eb9e9726bbbc8b6202051
#
_entry.id   9dd11d71c16eb9e9726bbbc8b6202051
#
_cell.length_a   1.000
_cell.length_b   1.000
_cell.length_c   1.000
_cell.angle_alpha   90.00
_cell.angle_beta   90.00
_cell.angle_gamma   90.00
#
_symmetry.space_group_name_H-M   'P 1'
#
loop_
_entity.id
_entity.type
_entity.pdbx_description
1 polymer ?
#
loop_
_entity_poly.entity_id
_entity_poly.type
_entity_poly.pdbx_seq_one_letter_code
_entity_poly.pdbx_strand_id
1 'polypeptide(L)'
;MQDKRFGYFDDDNREYVITDPKTPWPWINYLGNEDFFSLISNTAGGYSFYKDAKFRRITRYRYNNVPMDNGGRYFYINEGGNVWSPTWKPCKTALDSYECRHGMSYTRITGSKDGIEASLLFFVPLKTWGEVQKLTLRNTSAKVRKLKLFSFAEWCLWNAATDMENFQRNFSTGEVEVDGSVIYHKTEYKERRNHYAFYSVNTPVDGFDTDRETFVGLYNEFADPERVVEGRPGNSIAHGWSPIASHYLEVELQPGESRDFIFLLGYVENKQEAKFEEREESLHEAFKQSVPSSPIINKVKAKAMISAFDTTAKVDAAFAELKAYWDRLLDIYVVKTDEEKLDRMVNIWNQYQCMITFNMSRSASFFESGIGRGMGFRDSNQDLVGFVHQIPERARERIIDIASTQFPDGGCYHQYQPLTKRGNNDIGGGFNDDPMWLIFGTVAYIKESGDFSILDEPVPFDNKEGSEVSLFEHLRVSFNHVIENLGPHMLPLIGRADWNDCLNLNCFSCLLYTSPSPRD
;
A
#
# COMPACT_ATOMS: atom_id res chain seq x y z
N MET A 1 -16.56 33.44 -1.35
CA MET A 1 -16.77 32.02 -1.02
C MET A 1 -16.43 31.89 0.44
N GLN A 2 -17.39 31.46 1.29
CA GLN A 2 -17.05 31.13 2.67
C GLN A 2 -15.98 30.02 2.63
N ASP A 3 -14.92 30.17 3.43
CA ASP A 3 -13.89 29.13 3.59
C ASP A 3 -14.56 27.89 4.18
N LYS A 4 -14.95 26.95 3.33
CA LYS A 4 -15.53 25.69 3.77
C LYS A 4 -14.44 24.84 4.40
N ARG A 5 -14.53 24.62 5.70
CA ARG A 5 -13.64 23.69 6.40
C ARG A 5 -14.15 22.26 6.21
N PHE A 6 -13.28 21.38 5.71
CA PHE A 6 -13.59 19.97 5.52
C PHE A 6 -13.21 19.09 6.71
N GLY A 7 -12.41 19.62 7.64
CA GLY A 7 -11.94 18.89 8.79
C GLY A 7 -11.09 19.74 9.74
N TYR A 8 -10.49 19.07 10.73
CA TYR A 8 -9.65 19.66 11.76
C TYR A 8 -8.61 18.66 12.29
N PHE A 9 -7.56 19.16 12.95
CA PHE A 9 -6.58 18.33 13.65
C PHE A 9 -7.08 17.99 15.06
N ASP A 10 -6.99 16.72 15.42
CA ASP A 10 -7.20 16.19 16.77
C ASP A 10 -5.81 15.78 17.30
N ASP A 11 -5.16 16.71 18.01
CA ASP A 11 -3.78 16.56 18.44
C ASP A 11 -3.64 15.50 19.54
N ASP A 12 -4.65 15.36 20.40
CA ASP A 12 -4.66 14.38 21.49
C ASP A 12 -4.65 12.94 20.97
N ASN A 13 -5.31 12.70 19.84
CA ASN A 13 -5.34 11.40 19.18
C ASN A 13 -4.34 11.27 18.04
N ARG A 14 -3.62 12.35 17.68
CA ARG A 14 -2.71 12.42 16.52
C ARG A 14 -3.44 12.04 15.23
N GLU A 15 -4.62 12.63 15.03
CA GLU A 15 -5.50 12.38 13.89
C GLU A 15 -5.82 13.66 13.12
N TYR A 16 -6.08 13.51 11.82
CA TYR A 16 -6.78 14.51 11.04
C TYR A 16 -8.21 14.03 10.80
N VAL A 17 -9.18 14.80 11.28
CA VAL A 17 -10.61 14.47 11.24
C VAL A 17 -11.26 15.17 10.06
N ILE A 18 -11.91 14.41 9.17
CA ILE A 18 -12.62 14.88 7.99
C ILE A 18 -14.12 14.70 8.24
N THR A 19 -14.89 15.78 8.13
CA THR A 19 -16.33 15.80 8.46
C THR A 19 -17.24 15.89 7.23
N ASP A 20 -16.67 16.03 6.04
CA ASP A 20 -17.40 16.02 4.77
C ASP A 20 -16.71 15.08 3.78
N PRO A 21 -17.37 14.02 3.29
CA PRO A 21 -16.77 13.09 2.34
C PRO A 21 -16.39 13.72 0.98
N LYS A 22 -17.00 14.86 0.65
CA LYS A 22 -16.84 15.58 -0.61
C LYS A 22 -15.67 16.57 -0.54
N THR A 23 -14.50 16.09 -0.15
CA THR A 23 -13.27 16.89 -0.20
C THR A 23 -12.92 17.31 -1.63
N PRO A 24 -12.18 18.42 -1.86
CA PRO A 24 -11.82 18.87 -3.23
C PRO A 24 -11.08 17.82 -4.05
N TRP A 25 -10.25 17.03 -3.39
CA TRP A 25 -9.51 15.88 -3.89
C TRP A 25 -9.65 14.74 -2.90
N PRO A 26 -9.41 13.47 -3.27
CA PRO A 26 -9.31 12.40 -2.28
C PRO A 26 -8.18 12.71 -1.29
N TRP A 27 -8.47 12.76 -0.01
CA TRP A 27 -7.45 12.93 1.02
C TRP A 27 -7.00 11.56 1.49
N ILE A 28 -5.71 11.31 1.31
CA ILE A 28 -5.12 9.98 1.37
C ILE A 28 -4.34 9.78 2.67
N ASN A 29 -4.47 8.60 3.26
CA ASN A 29 -3.56 8.08 4.25
C ASN A 29 -2.83 6.85 3.71
N TYR A 30 -1.63 6.60 4.24
CA TYR A 30 -0.82 5.45 3.91
C TYR A 30 -0.71 4.54 5.12
N LEU A 31 -1.03 3.26 4.94
CA LEU A 31 -1.02 2.24 5.98
C LEU A 31 0.14 1.29 5.73
N GLY A 32 0.76 0.80 6.81
CA GLY A 32 1.88 -0.14 6.71
C GLY A 32 3.23 0.48 7.03
N ASN A 33 4.20 -0.36 7.39
CA ASN A 33 5.49 0.10 7.90
C ASN A 33 6.70 -0.61 7.33
N GLU A 34 6.56 -1.82 6.76
CA GLU A 34 7.67 -2.67 6.34
C GLU A 34 7.51 -3.15 4.89
N ASP A 35 6.76 -4.21 4.70
CA ASP A 35 6.63 -4.91 3.41
C ASP A 35 5.24 -4.79 2.79
N PHE A 36 4.19 -4.70 3.61
CA PHE A 36 2.82 -4.59 3.14
C PHE A 36 2.28 -3.19 3.38
N PHE A 37 1.74 -2.60 2.33
CA PHE A 37 1.25 -1.23 2.34
C PHE A 37 -0.13 -1.13 1.72
N SER A 38 -0.87 -0.12 2.18
CA SER A 38 -2.15 0.27 1.62
C SER A 38 -2.26 1.78 1.50
N LEU A 39 -2.82 2.26 0.41
CA LEU A 39 -3.29 3.62 0.28
C LEU A 39 -4.80 3.62 0.51
N ILE A 40 -5.28 4.57 1.28
CA ILE A 40 -6.71 4.71 1.55
C ILE A 40 -7.13 6.18 1.55
N SER A 41 -8.19 6.49 0.79
CA SER A 41 -8.79 7.81 0.81
C SER A 41 -9.79 7.96 1.95
N ASN A 42 -10.21 9.20 2.19
CA ASN A 42 -11.29 9.50 3.12
C ASN A 42 -12.64 8.82 2.75
N THR A 43 -12.77 8.23 1.58
CA THR A 43 -13.97 7.47 1.15
C THR A 43 -13.67 6.00 0.86
N ALA A 44 -12.57 5.46 1.44
CA ALA A 44 -12.11 4.09 1.31
C ALA A 44 -11.65 3.66 -0.10
N GLY A 45 -11.46 4.60 -1.01
CA GLY A 45 -10.76 4.36 -2.27
C GLY A 45 -9.28 4.06 -2.04
N GLY A 46 -8.61 3.44 -3.01
CA GLY A 46 -7.20 3.11 -2.93
C GLY A 46 -6.92 1.63 -3.13
N TYR A 47 -5.72 1.18 -2.74
CA TYR A 47 -5.25 -0.16 -3.04
C TYR A 47 -4.22 -0.66 -2.04
N SER A 48 -3.98 -1.97 -2.05
CA SER A 48 -2.96 -2.63 -1.23
C SER A 48 -1.92 -3.31 -2.12
N PHE A 49 -0.69 -3.41 -1.62
CA PHE A 49 0.42 -4.04 -2.33
C PHE A 49 1.47 -4.60 -1.36
N TYR A 50 2.27 -5.56 -1.85
CA TYR A 50 3.41 -6.11 -1.15
C TYR A 50 4.70 -5.61 -1.79
N LYS A 51 5.53 -4.88 -1.07
CA LYS A 51 6.82 -4.27 -1.45
C LYS A 51 6.77 -3.35 -2.68
N ASP A 52 6.14 -3.79 -3.75
CA ASP A 52 6.12 -3.08 -5.03
C ASP A 52 4.69 -2.86 -5.55
N ALA A 53 4.30 -1.60 -5.66
CA ALA A 53 2.97 -1.20 -6.08
C ALA A 53 2.66 -1.50 -7.56
N LYS A 54 3.68 -1.75 -8.38
CA LYS A 54 3.54 -2.10 -9.80
C LYS A 54 3.46 -3.62 -10.00
N PHE A 55 4.36 -4.38 -9.37
CA PHE A 55 4.54 -5.82 -9.64
C PHE A 55 3.90 -6.75 -8.59
N ARG A 56 3.49 -6.23 -7.45
CA ARG A 56 2.80 -6.97 -6.38
C ARG A 56 1.57 -6.22 -5.88
N ARG A 57 0.83 -5.63 -6.81
CA ARG A 57 -0.47 -5.00 -6.56
C ARG A 57 -1.49 -6.07 -6.23
N ILE A 58 -2.21 -5.91 -5.12
CA ILE A 58 -3.20 -6.88 -4.64
C ILE A 58 -4.60 -6.48 -5.11
N THR A 59 -4.98 -5.23 -4.88
CA THR A 59 -6.31 -4.74 -5.26
C THR A 59 -6.24 -3.77 -6.43
N ARG A 60 -7.25 -3.80 -7.28
CA ARG A 60 -7.33 -2.96 -8.49
C ARG A 60 -7.71 -1.53 -8.13
N TYR A 61 -7.00 -0.58 -8.71
CA TYR A 61 -7.28 0.85 -8.61
C TYR A 61 -6.72 1.58 -9.82
N ARG A 62 -7.45 2.56 -10.34
CA ARG A 62 -7.01 3.40 -11.45
C ARG A 62 -6.93 4.85 -11.02
N TYR A 63 -5.77 5.49 -11.24
CA TYR A 63 -5.54 6.88 -10.87
C TYR A 63 -6.29 7.87 -11.77
N ASN A 64 -6.17 7.68 -13.08
CA ASN A 64 -6.74 8.59 -14.08
C ASN A 64 -8.16 8.15 -14.44
N ASN A 65 -9.07 8.35 -13.52
CA ASN A 65 -10.47 7.95 -13.69
C ASN A 65 -11.43 9.09 -13.38
N VAL A 66 -12.56 9.11 -14.07
CA VAL A 66 -13.69 9.99 -13.74
C VAL A 66 -14.94 9.11 -13.66
N PRO A 67 -15.64 9.12 -12.54
CA PRO A 67 -15.37 9.88 -11.31
C PRO A 67 -14.08 9.45 -10.62
N MET A 68 -13.40 10.43 -10.01
CA MET A 68 -12.14 10.20 -9.29
C MET A 68 -12.37 9.32 -8.05
N ASP A 69 -11.31 8.60 -7.63
CA ASP A 69 -11.33 7.73 -6.46
C ASP A 69 -12.40 6.64 -6.57
N ASN A 70 -12.40 5.94 -7.68
CA ASN A 70 -13.28 4.82 -7.96
C ASN A 70 -12.45 3.51 -7.96
N GLY A 71 -12.78 2.61 -7.06
CA GLY A 71 -12.01 1.42 -6.71
C GLY A 71 -11.49 1.49 -5.27
N GLY A 72 -11.57 0.38 -4.56
CA GLY A 72 -11.15 0.31 -3.17
C GLY A 72 -11.73 -0.89 -2.46
N ARG A 73 -11.94 -0.72 -1.17
CA ARG A 73 -12.53 -1.73 -0.27
C ARG A 73 -13.87 -1.19 0.17
N TYR A 74 -14.94 -1.73 -0.37
CA TYR A 74 -16.27 -1.21 -0.12
C TYR A 74 -17.09 -2.13 0.77
N PHE A 75 -17.96 -1.52 1.55
CA PHE A 75 -18.99 -2.19 2.32
C PHE A 75 -20.33 -1.57 1.97
N TYR A 76 -21.25 -2.43 1.56
CA TYR A 76 -22.62 -2.01 1.24
C TYR A 76 -23.56 -2.54 2.29
N ILE A 77 -24.49 -1.70 2.71
CA ILE A 77 -25.59 -2.07 3.59
C ILE A 77 -26.88 -1.88 2.80
N ASN A 78 -27.65 -2.95 2.66
CA ASN A 78 -28.98 -2.91 2.07
C ASN A 78 -30.00 -3.25 3.15
N GLU A 79 -30.95 -2.35 3.39
CA GLU A 79 -32.09 -2.56 4.27
C GLU A 79 -33.36 -2.26 3.53
N GLY A 80 -34.13 -3.30 3.21
CA GLY A 80 -35.41 -3.17 2.50
C GLY A 80 -35.32 -2.48 1.14
N GLY A 81 -34.18 -2.57 0.44
CA GLY A 81 -33.90 -1.92 -0.84
C GLY A 81 -33.20 -0.56 -0.70
N ASN A 82 -33.01 -0.07 0.52
CA ASN A 82 -32.26 1.15 0.78
C ASN A 82 -30.78 0.83 0.85
N VAL A 83 -30.02 1.18 -0.18
CA VAL A 83 -28.59 0.85 -0.30
C VAL A 83 -27.72 2.06 0.06
N TRP A 84 -26.75 1.85 0.93
CA TRP A 84 -25.79 2.87 1.33
C TRP A 84 -24.45 2.25 1.73
N SER A 85 -23.42 3.08 1.86
CA SER A 85 -22.10 2.68 2.35
C SER A 85 -21.67 3.61 3.48
N PRO A 86 -21.08 3.07 4.57
CA PRO A 86 -20.60 3.90 5.69
C PRO A 86 -19.48 4.85 5.29
N THR A 87 -18.77 4.55 4.20
CA THR A 87 -17.70 5.38 3.66
C THR A 87 -18.20 6.43 2.64
N TRP A 88 -19.52 6.61 2.50
CA TRP A 88 -20.22 7.40 1.50
C TRP A 88 -20.06 6.88 0.09
N LYS A 89 -18.84 6.74 -0.42
CA LYS A 89 -18.60 5.97 -1.66
C LYS A 89 -18.68 4.47 -1.37
N PRO A 90 -19.03 3.68 -2.39
CA PRO A 90 -19.31 4.08 -3.76
C PRO A 90 -20.75 4.55 -4.00
N CYS A 91 -21.71 4.28 -3.08
CA CYS A 91 -23.13 4.53 -3.27
C CYS A 91 -23.48 6.03 -3.40
N LYS A 92 -22.71 6.91 -2.74
CA LYS A 92 -22.95 8.36 -2.66
C LYS A 92 -24.32 8.72 -2.05
N THR A 93 -24.96 7.77 -1.39
CA THR A 93 -26.21 7.99 -0.65
C THR A 93 -25.97 8.98 0.49
N ALA A 94 -26.88 9.91 0.71
CA ALA A 94 -26.78 10.87 1.80
C ALA A 94 -26.78 10.14 3.15
N LEU A 95 -25.78 10.45 3.98
CA LEU A 95 -25.63 9.94 5.34
C LEU A 95 -26.18 10.96 6.35
N ASP A 96 -26.66 10.48 7.50
CA ASP A 96 -27.08 11.34 8.62
C ASP A 96 -25.87 11.95 9.33
N SER A 97 -24.75 11.17 9.41
CA SER A 97 -23.45 11.62 9.86
C SER A 97 -22.34 10.94 9.10
N TYR A 98 -21.21 11.62 8.99
CA TYR A 98 -19.99 11.09 8.40
C TYR A 98 -18.77 11.69 9.10
N GLU A 99 -17.82 10.84 9.43
CA GLU A 99 -16.54 11.22 9.97
C GLU A 99 -15.46 10.25 9.45
N CYS A 100 -14.34 10.80 8.96
CA CYS A 100 -13.15 10.04 8.67
C CYS A 100 -11.99 10.56 9.51
N ARG A 101 -11.29 9.68 10.20
CA ARG A 101 -10.12 9.95 11.02
C ARG A 101 -8.89 9.27 10.40
N HIS A 102 -7.98 10.07 9.87
CA HIS A 102 -6.68 9.62 9.42
C HIS A 102 -5.67 9.76 10.55
N GLY A 103 -5.23 8.64 11.09
CA GLY A 103 -4.22 8.58 12.15
C GLY A 103 -2.90 8.00 11.64
N MET A 104 -2.00 7.74 12.58
CA MET A 104 -0.67 7.19 12.30
C MET A 104 -0.77 5.76 11.79
N SER A 105 -0.72 5.58 10.46
CA SER A 105 -0.82 4.28 9.77
C SER A 105 -2.15 3.54 9.97
N TYR A 106 -3.23 4.25 10.27
CA TYR A 106 -4.59 3.73 10.29
C TYR A 106 -5.61 4.77 9.82
N THR A 107 -6.78 4.29 9.43
CA THR A 107 -7.92 5.14 9.07
C THR A 107 -9.19 4.58 9.67
N ARG A 108 -9.99 5.43 10.30
CA ARG A 108 -11.33 5.08 10.77
C ARG A 108 -12.36 5.92 10.05
N ILE A 109 -13.36 5.27 9.44
CA ILE A 109 -14.47 5.94 8.78
C ILE A 109 -15.77 5.49 9.44
N THR A 110 -16.55 6.44 9.93
CA THR A 110 -17.84 6.19 10.57
C THR A 110 -18.92 6.93 9.80
N GLY A 111 -19.93 6.20 9.38
CA GLY A 111 -21.13 6.74 8.76
C GLY A 111 -22.39 6.26 9.48
N SER A 112 -23.41 7.09 9.53
CA SER A 112 -24.72 6.67 10.04
C SER A 112 -25.83 6.96 9.06
N LYS A 113 -26.84 6.10 9.05
CA LYS A 113 -28.06 6.29 8.27
C LYS A 113 -29.24 5.61 8.92
N ASP A 114 -30.35 6.37 9.06
CA ASP A 114 -31.65 5.88 9.54
C ASP A 114 -31.57 5.09 10.86
N GLY A 115 -30.66 5.49 11.79
CA GLY A 115 -30.48 4.83 13.09
C GLY A 115 -29.61 3.57 13.06
N ILE A 116 -28.86 3.33 11.99
CA ILE A 116 -27.72 2.40 11.95
C ILE A 116 -26.44 3.21 11.86
N GLU A 117 -25.51 2.95 12.77
CA GLU A 117 -24.14 3.46 12.73
C GLU A 117 -23.20 2.34 12.31
N ALA A 118 -22.31 2.64 11.38
CA ALA A 118 -21.30 1.71 10.91
C ALA A 118 -19.91 2.37 10.96
N SER A 119 -19.00 1.78 11.72
CA SER A 119 -17.63 2.26 11.88
C SER A 119 -16.64 1.23 11.32
N LEU A 120 -15.77 1.67 10.43
CA LEU A 120 -14.72 0.87 9.79
C LEU A 120 -13.35 1.33 10.23
N LEU A 121 -12.57 0.46 10.86
CA LEU A 121 -11.18 0.68 11.17
C LEU A 121 -10.30 -0.11 10.20
N PHE A 122 -9.46 0.60 9.45
CA PHE A 122 -8.48 0.03 8.52
C PHE A 122 -7.07 0.25 9.06
N PHE A 123 -6.27 -0.80 9.16
CA PHE A 123 -4.85 -0.71 9.48
C PHE A 123 -4.08 -1.94 9.02
N VAL A 124 -2.77 -1.81 8.91
CA VAL A 124 -1.85 -2.92 8.66
C VAL A 124 -1.14 -3.23 9.99
N PRO A 125 -1.38 -4.40 10.61
CA PRO A 125 -0.70 -4.80 11.83
C PRO A 125 0.81 -4.90 11.61
N LEU A 126 1.59 -4.64 12.64
CA LEU A 126 3.05 -4.78 12.57
C LEU A 126 3.44 -6.22 12.18
N LYS A 127 4.48 -6.35 11.34
CA LYS A 127 5.02 -7.64 10.86
C LYS A 127 4.00 -8.55 10.17
N THR A 128 2.92 -7.97 9.63
CA THR A 128 1.85 -8.70 8.95
C THR A 128 1.76 -8.27 7.49
N TRP A 129 1.63 -9.23 6.60
CA TRP A 129 1.38 -8.97 5.17
C TRP A 129 -0.11 -8.97 4.88
N GLY A 130 -0.83 -8.08 5.52
CA GLY A 130 -2.27 -7.97 5.38
C GLY A 130 -2.85 -6.72 6.03
N GLU A 131 -4.02 -6.33 5.56
CA GLU A 131 -4.81 -5.22 6.06
C GLU A 131 -6.02 -5.74 6.83
N VAL A 132 -6.14 -5.37 8.10
CA VAL A 132 -7.32 -5.61 8.92
C VAL A 132 -8.34 -4.51 8.65
N GLN A 133 -9.60 -4.92 8.46
CA GLN A 133 -10.76 -4.06 8.29
C GLN A 133 -11.82 -4.49 9.33
N LYS A 134 -11.86 -3.80 10.47
CA LYS A 134 -12.84 -4.07 11.53
C LYS A 134 -14.07 -3.21 11.28
N LEU A 135 -15.19 -3.84 10.94
CA LEU A 135 -16.50 -3.20 10.83
C LEU A 135 -17.28 -3.41 12.11
N THR A 136 -17.71 -2.32 12.74
CA THR A 136 -18.64 -2.31 13.87
C THR A 136 -19.98 -1.77 13.39
N LEU A 137 -21.03 -2.58 13.45
CA LEU A 137 -22.40 -2.15 13.19
C LEU A 137 -23.14 -1.97 14.51
N ARG A 138 -23.81 -0.83 14.67
CA ARG A 138 -24.62 -0.50 15.86
C ARG A 138 -26.01 -0.06 15.48
N ASN A 139 -27.03 -0.67 16.10
CA ASN A 139 -28.41 -0.21 16.00
C ASN A 139 -28.70 0.83 17.07
N THR A 140 -28.80 2.10 16.68
CA THR A 140 -29.12 3.21 17.58
C THR A 140 -30.62 3.49 17.64
N SER A 141 -31.43 2.75 16.88
CA SER A 141 -32.89 2.90 16.85
C SER A 141 -33.57 2.06 17.92
N ALA A 142 -34.88 2.31 18.15
CA ALA A 142 -35.69 1.54 19.08
C ALA A 142 -36.34 0.29 18.47
N LYS A 143 -35.98 -0.09 17.24
CA LYS A 143 -36.55 -1.22 16.50
C LYS A 143 -35.48 -2.27 16.17
N VAL A 144 -35.91 -3.53 16.06
CA VAL A 144 -35.06 -4.58 15.48
C VAL A 144 -34.78 -4.23 14.01
N ARG A 145 -33.52 -4.33 13.60
CA ARG A 145 -33.08 -4.03 12.24
C ARG A 145 -32.52 -5.28 11.55
N LYS A 146 -32.92 -5.47 10.30
CA LYS A 146 -32.46 -6.58 9.44
C LYS A 146 -31.71 -6.00 8.26
N LEU A 147 -30.43 -6.22 8.27
CA LEU A 147 -29.49 -5.65 7.31
C LEU A 147 -28.91 -6.78 6.44
N LYS A 148 -28.62 -6.44 5.20
CA LYS A 148 -27.83 -7.25 4.27
C LYS A 148 -26.53 -6.55 4.06
N LEU A 149 -25.44 -7.17 4.52
CA LEU A 149 -24.09 -6.62 4.44
C LEU A 149 -23.34 -7.31 3.29
N PHE A 150 -22.73 -6.50 2.41
CA PHE A 150 -21.80 -6.98 1.39
C PHE A 150 -20.44 -6.33 1.60
N SER A 151 -19.38 -7.13 1.60
CA SER A 151 -18.02 -6.63 1.42
C SER A 151 -17.65 -6.64 -0.06
N PHE A 152 -16.64 -5.87 -0.45
CA PHE A 152 -16.16 -5.85 -1.82
C PHE A 152 -14.68 -5.48 -1.90
N ALA A 153 -13.90 -6.28 -2.62
CA ALA A 153 -12.56 -5.95 -3.08
C ALA A 153 -12.37 -6.49 -4.50
N GLU A 154 -11.78 -5.72 -5.39
CA GLU A 154 -11.46 -6.16 -6.75
C GLU A 154 -9.98 -6.53 -6.84
N TRP A 155 -9.69 -7.75 -7.33
CA TRP A 155 -8.32 -8.24 -7.44
C TRP A 155 -7.59 -7.67 -8.65
N CYS A 156 -6.37 -7.18 -8.42
CA CYS A 156 -5.42 -6.92 -9.48
C CYS A 156 -4.69 -8.21 -9.88
N LEU A 157 -4.42 -8.40 -11.16
CA LEU A 157 -3.65 -9.54 -11.66
C LEU A 157 -2.12 -9.30 -11.49
N TRP A 158 -1.71 -8.78 -10.35
CA TRP A 158 -0.37 -8.51 -9.84
C TRP A 158 0.38 -7.36 -10.53
N ASN A 159 0.51 -7.36 -11.85
CA ASN A 159 1.15 -6.28 -12.57
C ASN A 159 0.12 -5.18 -12.87
N ALA A 160 0.16 -4.11 -12.10
CA ALA A 160 -0.81 -3.03 -12.18
C ALA A 160 -0.81 -2.29 -13.52
N ALA A 161 0.34 -2.13 -14.17
CA ALA A 161 0.43 -1.48 -15.47
C ALA A 161 -0.26 -2.33 -16.54
N THR A 162 0.09 -3.60 -16.63
CA THR A 162 -0.54 -4.53 -17.58
C THR A 162 -2.02 -4.72 -17.29
N ASP A 163 -2.43 -4.74 -16.01
CA ASP A 163 -3.82 -4.84 -15.59
C ASP A 163 -4.66 -3.62 -16.03
N MET A 164 -4.05 -2.44 -16.10
CA MET A 164 -4.71 -1.23 -16.58
C MET A 164 -4.81 -1.14 -18.11
N GLU A 165 -3.81 -1.68 -18.81
CA GLU A 165 -3.68 -1.54 -20.27
C GLU A 165 -4.45 -2.60 -21.05
N ASN A 166 -4.55 -3.80 -20.51
CA ASN A 166 -5.16 -4.95 -21.17
C ASN A 166 -6.38 -5.48 -20.42
N PHE A 167 -7.23 -6.21 -21.14
CA PHE A 167 -8.27 -7.02 -20.55
C PHE A 167 -7.72 -8.21 -19.75
N GLN A 168 -6.43 -8.48 -19.81
CA GLN A 168 -5.75 -9.61 -19.13
C GLN A 168 -6.21 -11.02 -19.55
N ARG A 169 -7.19 -11.12 -20.43
CA ARG A 169 -7.75 -12.41 -20.86
C ARG A 169 -6.73 -13.36 -21.48
N ASN A 170 -5.72 -12.79 -22.15
CA ASN A 170 -4.73 -13.56 -22.91
C ASN A 170 -3.39 -13.69 -22.19
N PHE A 171 -3.12 -12.89 -21.14
CA PHE A 171 -1.80 -12.79 -20.53
C PHE A 171 -1.75 -13.19 -19.06
N SER A 172 -2.87 -13.12 -18.37
CA SER A 172 -2.99 -13.55 -16.98
C SER A 172 -4.41 -14.05 -16.74
N THR A 173 -4.52 -15.18 -16.10
CA THR A 173 -5.82 -15.74 -15.71
C THR A 173 -5.91 -15.71 -14.20
N GLY A 174 -6.91 -14.98 -13.69
CA GLY A 174 -7.27 -15.02 -12.28
C GLY A 174 -8.06 -16.29 -11.98
N GLU A 175 -7.66 -16.98 -10.94
CA GLU A 175 -8.39 -18.12 -10.39
C GLU A 175 -8.74 -17.83 -8.94
N VAL A 176 -9.91 -18.28 -8.52
CA VAL A 176 -10.36 -18.15 -7.14
C VAL A 176 -10.66 -19.52 -6.55
N GLU A 177 -10.37 -19.65 -5.27
CA GLU A 177 -10.80 -20.77 -4.43
C GLU A 177 -11.61 -20.19 -3.27
N VAL A 178 -12.75 -20.79 -2.97
CA VAL A 178 -13.59 -20.41 -1.83
C VAL A 178 -13.57 -21.53 -0.81
N ASP A 179 -13.21 -21.22 0.44
CA ASP A 179 -13.15 -22.16 1.55
C ASP A 179 -13.85 -21.53 2.76
N GLY A 180 -15.13 -21.83 2.93
CA GLY A 180 -15.97 -21.20 3.95
C GLY A 180 -16.09 -19.69 3.73
N SER A 181 -15.62 -18.90 4.69
CA SER A 181 -15.62 -17.45 4.66
C SER A 181 -14.31 -16.85 4.13
N VAL A 182 -13.51 -17.63 3.42
CA VAL A 182 -12.23 -17.17 2.84
C VAL A 182 -12.25 -17.31 1.33
N ILE A 183 -11.97 -16.23 0.64
CA ILE A 183 -11.83 -16.17 -0.82
C ILE A 183 -10.36 -15.99 -1.14
N TYR A 184 -9.76 -16.95 -1.84
CA TYR A 184 -8.36 -16.93 -2.26
C TYR A 184 -8.26 -16.55 -3.73
N HIS A 185 -7.28 -15.71 -4.06
CA HIS A 185 -6.97 -15.28 -5.42
C HIS A 185 -5.53 -15.64 -5.79
N LYS A 186 -5.38 -16.38 -6.86
CA LYS A 186 -4.09 -16.69 -7.48
C LYS A 186 -4.12 -16.38 -8.97
N THR A 187 -2.97 -16.31 -9.58
CA THR A 187 -2.84 -16.10 -11.02
C THR A 187 -1.92 -17.13 -11.61
N GLU A 188 -2.38 -17.86 -12.60
CA GLU A 188 -1.67 -18.90 -13.32
C GLU A 188 -1.67 -18.59 -14.81
N TYR A 189 -0.60 -18.10 -15.35
CA TYR A 189 -0.33 -18.02 -16.79
C TYR A 189 1.14 -17.68 -17.00
N LYS A 190 1.79 -18.14 -18.05
CA LYS A 190 3.22 -17.95 -18.39
C LYS A 190 4.22 -18.21 -17.24
N GLU A 191 3.91 -17.77 -16.03
CA GLU A 191 4.73 -17.98 -14.85
C GLU A 191 3.94 -18.72 -13.78
N ARG A 192 4.47 -19.82 -13.28
CA ARG A 192 3.91 -20.48 -12.10
C ARG A 192 4.28 -19.69 -10.86
N ARG A 193 3.40 -18.83 -10.43
CA ARG A 193 3.62 -17.98 -9.25
C ARG A 193 3.33 -18.76 -7.98
N ASN A 194 4.17 -18.56 -6.98
CA ASN A 194 4.06 -19.21 -5.66
C ASN A 194 3.42 -18.30 -4.60
N HIS A 195 2.83 -17.19 -5.03
CA HIS A 195 2.14 -16.24 -4.17
C HIS A 195 0.65 -16.15 -4.51
N TYR A 196 -0.12 -15.77 -3.50
CA TYR A 196 -1.55 -15.54 -3.61
C TYR A 196 -2.01 -14.48 -2.60
N ALA A 197 -3.20 -13.94 -2.83
CA ALA A 197 -3.91 -13.10 -1.87
C ALA A 197 -5.16 -13.80 -1.38
N PHE A 198 -5.70 -13.34 -0.26
CA PHE A 198 -6.97 -13.82 0.27
C PHE A 198 -7.75 -12.69 0.94
N TYR A 199 -9.05 -12.85 0.98
CA TYR A 199 -9.96 -11.99 1.71
C TYR A 199 -10.89 -12.85 2.56
N SER A 200 -10.91 -12.62 3.86
CA SER A 200 -11.67 -13.42 4.81
C SER A 200 -12.54 -12.57 5.71
N VAL A 201 -13.57 -13.17 6.30
CA VAL A 201 -14.32 -12.63 7.42
C VAL A 201 -14.37 -13.64 8.56
N ASN A 202 -14.39 -13.15 9.80
CA ASN A 202 -14.31 -13.99 11.01
C ASN A 202 -15.63 -14.69 11.42
N THR A 203 -16.60 -14.72 10.54
CA THR A 203 -17.90 -15.38 10.77
C THR A 203 -18.31 -16.16 9.53
N PRO A 204 -19.13 -17.24 9.67
CA PRO A 204 -19.73 -17.88 8.51
C PRO A 204 -20.49 -16.87 7.66
N VAL A 205 -20.43 -17.04 6.35
CA VAL A 205 -21.13 -16.18 5.38
C VAL A 205 -22.40 -16.84 4.89
N ASP A 206 -23.42 -16.04 4.56
CA ASP A 206 -24.69 -16.52 3.97
C ASP A 206 -24.58 -16.64 2.45
N GLY A 207 -23.51 -16.14 1.87
CA GLY A 207 -23.17 -16.26 0.46
C GLY A 207 -21.95 -15.42 0.07
N PHE A 208 -21.59 -15.49 -1.20
CA PHE A 208 -20.42 -14.80 -1.72
C PHE A 208 -20.57 -14.52 -3.23
N ASP A 209 -19.71 -13.65 -3.76
CA ASP A 209 -19.47 -13.51 -5.20
C ASP A 209 -17.98 -13.32 -5.48
N THR A 210 -17.49 -13.96 -6.51
CA THR A 210 -16.11 -13.81 -6.95
C THR A 210 -15.97 -13.38 -8.41
N ASP A 211 -17.08 -13.30 -9.14
CA ASP A 211 -17.13 -12.80 -10.50
C ASP A 211 -17.71 -11.39 -10.56
N ARG A 212 -16.96 -10.46 -11.16
CA ARG A 212 -17.31 -9.04 -11.20
C ARG A 212 -18.56 -8.77 -12.03
N GLU A 213 -18.69 -9.45 -13.18
CA GLU A 213 -19.83 -9.23 -14.09
C GLU A 213 -21.12 -9.70 -13.41
N THR A 214 -21.08 -10.82 -12.70
CA THR A 214 -22.22 -11.31 -11.92
C THR A 214 -22.57 -10.36 -10.76
N PHE A 215 -21.55 -9.86 -10.03
CA PHE A 215 -21.80 -9.02 -8.85
C PHE A 215 -22.28 -7.63 -9.23
N VAL A 216 -21.57 -6.96 -10.15
CA VAL A 216 -21.85 -5.57 -10.51
C VAL A 216 -23.02 -5.50 -11.50
N GLY A 217 -23.11 -6.43 -12.46
CA GLY A 217 -23.97 -6.34 -13.65
C GLY A 217 -23.22 -5.67 -14.81
N LEU A 218 -23.56 -6.05 -16.03
CA LEU A 218 -22.85 -5.58 -17.24
C LEU A 218 -22.99 -4.07 -17.49
N TYR A 219 -24.05 -3.45 -16.98
CA TYR A 219 -24.38 -2.05 -17.25
C TYR A 219 -24.48 -1.20 -15.98
N ASN A 220 -24.19 -1.79 -14.82
CA ASN A 220 -24.23 -1.09 -13.55
C ASN A 220 -22.81 -0.65 -13.14
N GLU A 221 -22.74 0.18 -12.10
CA GLU A 221 -21.50 0.69 -11.52
C GLU A 221 -21.28 0.18 -10.08
N PHE A 222 -20.16 0.53 -9.48
CA PHE A 222 -19.93 0.27 -8.05
C PHE A 222 -20.91 1.01 -7.14
N ALA A 223 -21.59 2.05 -7.64
CA ALA A 223 -22.60 2.77 -6.88
C ALA A 223 -23.87 1.93 -6.65
N ASP A 224 -24.20 1.06 -7.57
CA ASP A 224 -25.44 0.28 -7.62
C ASP A 224 -25.23 -1.16 -8.15
N PRO A 225 -24.35 -1.96 -7.54
CA PRO A 225 -24.12 -3.32 -7.99
C PRO A 225 -25.41 -4.15 -7.96
N GLU A 226 -25.65 -4.93 -9.01
CA GLU A 226 -26.90 -5.70 -9.18
C GLU A 226 -27.21 -6.60 -7.97
N ARG A 227 -26.20 -7.35 -7.48
CA ARG A 227 -26.40 -8.24 -6.31
C ARG A 227 -26.71 -7.44 -5.03
N VAL A 228 -26.11 -6.29 -4.85
CA VAL A 228 -26.37 -5.42 -3.70
C VAL A 228 -27.79 -4.83 -3.75
N VAL A 229 -28.20 -4.35 -4.93
CA VAL A 229 -29.57 -3.80 -5.13
C VAL A 229 -30.63 -4.88 -4.92
N GLU A 230 -30.42 -6.08 -5.48
CA GLU A 230 -31.31 -7.22 -5.26
C GLU A 230 -31.29 -7.73 -3.82
N GLY A 231 -30.21 -7.46 -3.09
CA GLY A 231 -30.02 -7.88 -1.71
C GLY A 231 -29.86 -9.40 -1.58
N ARG A 232 -29.18 -10.05 -2.51
CA ARG A 232 -28.88 -11.48 -2.49
C ARG A 232 -27.57 -11.77 -3.23
N PRO A 233 -26.79 -12.78 -2.79
CA PRO A 233 -25.56 -13.16 -3.47
C PRO A 233 -25.86 -13.95 -4.75
N GLY A 234 -24.93 -13.93 -5.69
CA GLY A 234 -24.96 -14.78 -6.89
C GLY A 234 -24.27 -16.13 -6.68
N ASN A 235 -23.46 -16.27 -5.64
CA ASN A 235 -22.56 -17.41 -5.37
C ASN A 235 -21.68 -17.75 -6.58
N SER A 236 -21.21 -16.72 -7.27
CA SER A 236 -20.44 -16.85 -8.50
C SER A 236 -19.00 -17.26 -8.23
N ILE A 237 -18.43 -18.07 -9.14
CA ILE A 237 -17.01 -18.44 -9.15
C ILE A 237 -16.38 -17.88 -10.41
N ALA A 238 -15.40 -16.98 -10.24
CA ALA A 238 -14.69 -16.37 -11.36
C ALA A 238 -13.64 -17.31 -11.94
N HIS A 239 -13.62 -17.35 -13.27
CA HIS A 239 -12.53 -17.90 -14.05
C HIS A 239 -12.11 -16.86 -15.08
N GLY A 240 -10.90 -16.31 -14.93
CA GLY A 240 -10.35 -15.45 -15.97
C GLY A 240 -9.93 -14.07 -15.46
N TRP A 241 -10.53 -13.00 -15.97
CA TRP A 241 -9.93 -11.66 -16.01
C TRP A 241 -10.47 -10.64 -15.00
N SER A 242 -11.59 -10.91 -14.38
CA SER A 242 -12.30 -9.95 -13.52
C SER A 242 -12.64 -10.55 -12.14
N PRO A 243 -11.68 -11.18 -11.43
CA PRO A 243 -11.98 -11.75 -10.13
C PRO A 243 -12.19 -10.64 -9.10
N ILE A 244 -13.18 -10.87 -8.21
CA ILE A 244 -13.45 -10.05 -7.03
C ILE A 244 -13.51 -10.92 -5.78
N ALA A 245 -13.63 -10.28 -4.62
CA ALA A 245 -14.04 -10.93 -3.40
C ALA A 245 -15.18 -10.13 -2.76
N SER A 246 -16.33 -10.78 -2.64
CA SER A 246 -17.48 -10.23 -1.94
C SER A 246 -18.07 -11.29 -1.02
N HIS A 247 -18.25 -10.94 0.26
CA HIS A 247 -18.97 -11.75 1.23
C HIS A 247 -20.36 -11.15 1.41
N TYR A 248 -21.36 -12.02 1.58
CA TYR A 248 -22.73 -11.66 1.90
C TYR A 248 -23.11 -12.18 3.28
N LEU A 249 -23.68 -11.30 4.12
CA LEU A 249 -24.07 -11.60 5.48
C LEU A 249 -25.47 -11.02 5.76
N GLU A 250 -26.35 -11.84 6.36
CA GLU A 250 -27.62 -11.39 6.92
C GLU A 250 -27.43 -11.04 8.40
N VAL A 251 -27.69 -9.80 8.76
CA VAL A 251 -27.41 -9.27 10.09
C VAL A 251 -28.71 -8.77 10.72
N GLU A 252 -29.10 -9.37 11.84
CA GLU A 252 -30.19 -8.85 12.68
C GLU A 252 -29.61 -8.22 13.93
N LEU A 253 -29.98 -6.96 14.22
CA LEU A 253 -29.53 -6.20 15.38
C LEU A 253 -30.73 -5.77 16.22
N GLN A 254 -30.69 -6.13 17.51
CA GLN A 254 -31.65 -5.65 18.49
C GLN A 254 -31.41 -4.16 18.79
N PRO A 255 -32.41 -3.41 19.36
CA PRO A 255 -32.20 -2.04 19.80
C PRO A 255 -30.98 -1.91 20.74
N GLY A 256 -30.07 -1.02 20.42
CA GLY A 256 -28.84 -0.79 21.17
C GLY A 256 -27.73 -1.82 20.94
N GLU A 257 -27.98 -2.90 20.20
CA GLU A 257 -26.96 -3.94 19.92
C GLU A 257 -25.85 -3.38 19.02
N SER A 258 -24.63 -3.84 19.33
CA SER A 258 -23.43 -3.60 18.50
C SER A 258 -22.78 -4.94 18.15
N ARG A 259 -22.33 -5.10 16.91
CA ARG A 259 -21.68 -6.31 16.43
C ARG A 259 -20.46 -5.99 15.58
N ASP A 260 -19.37 -6.68 15.87
CA ASP A 260 -18.11 -6.57 15.13
C ASP A 260 -17.97 -7.66 14.08
N PHE A 261 -17.47 -7.27 12.91
CA PHE A 261 -17.03 -8.15 11.83
C PHE A 261 -15.59 -7.81 11.48
N ILE A 262 -14.74 -8.82 11.43
CA ILE A 262 -13.32 -8.64 11.14
C ILE A 262 -13.05 -9.22 9.76
N PHE A 263 -12.70 -8.34 8.82
CA PHE A 263 -12.22 -8.72 7.50
C PHE A 263 -10.70 -8.61 7.47
N LEU A 264 -10.05 -9.55 6.77
CA LEU A 264 -8.61 -9.56 6.58
C LEU A 264 -8.29 -9.74 5.10
N LEU A 265 -7.66 -8.74 4.51
CA LEU A 265 -7.10 -8.76 3.17
C LEU A 265 -5.62 -9.11 3.29
N GLY A 266 -5.23 -10.34 2.99
CA GLY A 266 -3.89 -10.84 3.21
C GLY A 266 -3.16 -11.24 1.94
N TYR A 267 -1.82 -11.32 2.04
CA TYR A 267 -0.91 -11.77 1.00
C TYR A 267 0.05 -12.82 1.53
N VAL A 268 0.33 -13.83 0.73
CA VAL A 268 1.20 -14.97 1.09
C VAL A 268 2.13 -15.31 -0.05
N GLU A 269 3.41 -15.54 0.28
CA GLU A 269 4.37 -16.22 -0.58
C GLU A 269 4.77 -17.57 0.03
N ASN A 270 4.58 -18.64 -0.72
CA ASN A 270 5.08 -19.96 -0.38
C ASN A 270 6.45 -20.19 -1.04
N LYS A 271 7.21 -21.16 -0.56
CA LYS A 271 8.33 -21.68 -1.34
C LYS A 271 7.79 -22.38 -2.59
N GLN A 272 8.59 -22.41 -3.66
CA GLN A 272 8.18 -22.95 -4.95
C GLN A 272 7.71 -24.42 -4.82
N GLU A 273 8.46 -25.20 -4.08
CA GLU A 273 8.17 -26.62 -3.80
C GLU A 273 6.92 -26.84 -2.92
N ALA A 274 6.55 -25.85 -2.11
CA ALA A 274 5.41 -25.90 -1.20
C ALA A 274 4.21 -25.07 -1.71
N LYS A 275 4.13 -24.80 -3.00
CA LYS A 275 3.07 -23.98 -3.59
C LYS A 275 1.69 -24.59 -3.40
N PHE A 276 1.58 -25.91 -3.56
CA PHE A 276 0.34 -26.66 -3.45
C PHE A 276 0.33 -27.53 -2.20
N GLU A 277 -0.86 -27.88 -1.74
CA GLU A 277 -1.03 -28.86 -0.66
C GLU A 277 -0.54 -30.25 -1.10
N GLU A 278 0.11 -30.97 -0.18
CA GLU A 278 0.44 -32.37 -0.40
C GLU A 278 -0.86 -33.18 -0.39
N ARG A 279 -1.02 -34.07 -1.36
CA ARG A 279 -2.17 -34.98 -1.42
C ARG A 279 -1.94 -36.14 -0.47
N GLU A 280 -2.94 -36.46 0.34
CA GLU A 280 -2.94 -37.72 1.05
C GLU A 280 -2.99 -38.88 0.04
N GLU A 281 -1.97 -39.73 0.04
CA GLU A 281 -1.85 -40.89 -0.89
C GLU A 281 -3.04 -41.86 -0.80
N SER A 282 -3.72 -41.93 0.34
CA SER A 282 -4.87 -42.78 0.58
C SER A 282 -6.09 -42.49 -0.30
N LEU A 283 -6.30 -41.23 -0.69
CA LEU A 283 -7.39 -40.84 -1.61
C LEU A 283 -7.00 -41.07 -3.08
N HIS A 284 -5.70 -41.15 -3.37
CA HIS A 284 -5.21 -41.26 -4.74
C HIS A 284 -5.41 -42.66 -5.33
N GLU A 285 -5.35 -43.72 -4.52
CA GLU A 285 -5.55 -45.09 -4.99
C GLU A 285 -7.02 -45.43 -5.30
N ALA A 286 -7.97 -44.85 -4.55
CA ALA A 286 -9.40 -45.10 -4.75
C ALA A 286 -9.99 -44.40 -5.98
N PHE A 287 -9.35 -43.29 -6.48
CA PHE A 287 -9.88 -42.45 -7.56
C PHE A 287 -8.98 -42.32 -8.79
N LYS A 288 -8.08 -43.25 -9.01
CA LYS A 288 -7.07 -43.21 -10.11
C LYS A 288 -7.62 -43.06 -11.54
N GLN A 289 -8.93 -43.11 -11.76
CA GLN A 289 -9.47 -43.21 -13.11
C GLN A 289 -10.43 -42.13 -13.60
N SER A 290 -10.80 -41.09 -12.88
CA SER A 290 -11.88 -40.25 -13.41
C SER A 290 -11.90 -38.72 -13.21
N VAL A 291 -11.02 -38.09 -12.43
CA VAL A 291 -11.03 -36.61 -12.32
C VAL A 291 -9.62 -36.07 -12.23
N PRO A 292 -9.18 -35.20 -13.16
CA PRO A 292 -8.00 -34.39 -12.96
C PRO A 292 -8.29 -33.39 -11.84
N SER A 293 -7.88 -33.69 -10.60
CA SER A 293 -8.02 -32.76 -9.50
C SER A 293 -7.03 -31.62 -9.70
N SER A 294 -7.52 -30.40 -9.87
CA SER A 294 -6.71 -29.19 -9.86
C SER A 294 -5.85 -29.14 -8.59
N PRO A 295 -4.57 -28.73 -8.67
CA PRO A 295 -3.76 -28.53 -7.49
C PRO A 295 -4.35 -27.46 -6.59
N ILE A 296 -4.57 -27.79 -5.31
CA ILE A 296 -5.06 -26.84 -4.31
C ILE A 296 -3.89 -26.05 -3.77
N ILE A 297 -4.04 -24.73 -3.68
CA ILE A 297 -2.99 -23.86 -3.15
C ILE A 297 -2.75 -24.15 -1.66
N ASN A 298 -1.49 -24.13 -1.23
CA ASN A 298 -1.14 -24.32 0.17
C ASN A 298 -1.56 -23.11 1.02
N LYS A 299 -2.54 -23.31 1.88
CA LYS A 299 -3.21 -22.28 2.68
C LYS A 299 -2.67 -22.14 4.11
N VAL A 300 -1.66 -22.90 4.51
CA VAL A 300 -1.16 -22.95 5.90
C VAL A 300 -0.84 -21.58 6.45
N LYS A 301 -0.07 -20.77 5.70
CA LYS A 301 0.30 -19.42 6.13
C LYS A 301 -0.91 -18.47 6.21
N ALA A 302 -1.84 -18.56 5.27
CA ALA A 302 -3.05 -17.75 5.30
C ALA A 302 -3.93 -18.11 6.51
N LYS A 303 -4.13 -19.40 6.80
CA LYS A 303 -4.89 -19.87 7.97
C LYS A 303 -4.23 -19.39 9.28
N ALA A 304 -2.92 -19.42 9.37
CA ALA A 304 -2.19 -18.89 10.52
C ALA A 304 -2.40 -17.38 10.70
N MET A 305 -2.35 -16.61 9.59
CA MET A 305 -2.60 -15.16 9.62
C MET A 305 -4.05 -14.85 10.01
N ILE A 306 -5.03 -15.57 9.46
CA ILE A 306 -6.45 -15.41 9.82
C ILE A 306 -6.65 -15.68 11.30
N SER A 307 -6.07 -16.76 11.84
CA SER A 307 -6.18 -17.11 13.26
C SER A 307 -5.55 -16.06 14.20
N ALA A 308 -4.60 -15.27 13.71
CA ALA A 308 -4.00 -14.18 14.50
C ALA A 308 -4.95 -12.98 14.70
N PHE A 309 -5.99 -12.84 13.86
CA PHE A 309 -6.93 -11.71 13.87
C PHE A 309 -8.40 -12.13 13.84
N ASP A 310 -8.75 -13.33 14.29
CA ASP A 310 -10.10 -13.90 14.21
C ASP A 310 -11.07 -13.39 15.28
N THR A 311 -10.60 -12.63 16.28
CA THR A 311 -11.43 -12.07 17.35
C THR A 311 -11.19 -10.57 17.53
N THR A 312 -12.21 -9.86 18.01
CA THR A 312 -12.14 -8.43 18.33
C THR A 312 -10.98 -8.14 19.29
N ALA A 313 -10.78 -8.96 20.32
CA ALA A 313 -9.70 -8.77 21.30
C ALA A 313 -8.30 -8.84 20.66
N LYS A 314 -8.06 -9.77 19.73
CA LYS A 314 -6.79 -9.88 19.00
C LYS A 314 -6.55 -8.67 18.10
N VAL A 315 -7.59 -8.21 17.41
CA VAL A 315 -7.52 -7.02 16.54
C VAL A 315 -7.26 -5.77 17.36
N ASP A 316 -7.96 -5.59 18.48
CA ASP A 316 -7.78 -4.42 19.36
C ASP A 316 -6.39 -4.41 19.99
N ALA A 317 -5.84 -5.59 20.37
CA ALA A 317 -4.45 -5.70 20.84
C ALA A 317 -3.43 -5.32 19.76
N ALA A 318 -3.61 -5.80 18.52
CA ALA A 318 -2.73 -5.46 17.40
C ALA A 318 -2.81 -3.97 17.03
N PHE A 319 -4.00 -3.37 17.12
CA PHE A 319 -4.18 -1.94 16.92
C PHE A 319 -3.51 -1.11 18.02
N ALA A 320 -3.61 -1.54 19.27
CA ALA A 320 -2.93 -0.90 20.39
C ALA A 320 -1.40 -0.99 20.24
N GLU A 321 -0.87 -2.13 19.74
CA GLU A 321 0.55 -2.30 19.44
C GLU A 321 1.03 -1.34 18.34
N LEU A 322 0.25 -1.17 17.28
CA LEU A 322 0.53 -0.19 16.22
C LEU A 322 0.57 1.24 16.77
N LYS A 323 -0.40 1.63 17.60
CA LYS A 323 -0.39 2.96 18.23
C LYS A 323 0.84 3.15 19.10
N ALA A 324 1.14 2.18 19.95
CA ALA A 324 2.32 2.23 20.82
C ALA A 324 3.65 2.27 20.03
N TYR A 325 3.71 1.65 18.85
CA TYR A 325 4.86 1.76 17.94
C TYR A 325 5.06 3.21 17.49
N TRP A 326 4.00 3.87 17.01
CA TRP A 326 4.08 5.26 16.56
C TRP A 326 4.34 6.22 17.72
N ASP A 327 3.75 6.01 18.88
CA ASP A 327 4.01 6.81 20.08
C ASP A 327 5.50 6.80 20.42
N ARG A 328 6.13 5.61 20.45
CA ARG A 328 7.57 5.50 20.70
C ARG A 328 8.43 6.22 19.67
N LEU A 329 8.06 6.15 18.38
CA LEU A 329 8.81 6.85 17.32
C LEU A 329 8.72 8.36 17.45
N LEU A 330 7.51 8.87 17.67
CA LEU A 330 7.27 10.31 17.74
C LEU A 330 7.79 10.93 19.02
N ASP A 331 7.93 10.17 20.11
CA ASP A 331 8.47 10.65 21.38
C ASP A 331 10.02 10.76 21.40
N ILE A 332 10.72 10.31 20.33
CA ILE A 332 12.18 10.46 20.21
C ILE A 332 12.58 11.94 20.01
N TYR A 333 11.78 12.68 19.27
CA TYR A 333 12.03 14.09 18.98
C TYR A 333 10.78 14.91 19.23
N VAL A 334 10.81 15.71 20.30
CA VAL A 334 9.66 16.52 20.72
C VAL A 334 10.12 17.95 20.97
N VAL A 335 9.41 18.91 20.40
CA VAL A 335 9.57 20.35 20.70
C VAL A 335 8.33 20.86 21.40
N LYS A 336 8.53 21.90 22.25
CA LYS A 336 7.44 22.63 22.89
C LYS A 336 7.70 24.11 22.75
N THR A 337 6.81 24.80 22.06
CA THR A 337 6.88 26.24 21.80
C THR A 337 5.58 26.93 22.24
N ASP A 338 5.50 28.24 22.03
CA ASP A 338 4.27 29.02 22.26
C ASP A 338 3.29 28.96 21.06
N GLU A 339 3.65 28.23 19.98
CA GLU A 339 2.83 28.07 18.76
C GLU A 339 2.40 26.61 18.57
N GLU A 340 1.18 26.31 18.98
CA GLU A 340 0.61 24.95 18.92
C GLU A 340 0.65 24.32 17.51
N LYS A 341 0.50 25.13 16.45
CA LYS A 341 0.54 24.63 15.08
C LYS A 341 1.93 24.18 14.67
N LEU A 342 2.97 24.87 15.16
CA LEU A 342 4.35 24.46 14.95
C LEU A 342 4.62 23.16 15.69
N ASP A 343 4.23 23.06 16.95
CA ASP A 343 4.39 21.85 17.76
C ASP A 343 3.70 20.65 17.10
N ARG A 344 2.45 20.82 16.64
CA ARG A 344 1.71 19.82 15.89
C ARG A 344 2.45 19.31 14.66
N MET A 345 2.92 20.23 13.81
CA MET A 345 3.60 19.85 12.58
C MET A 345 4.93 19.16 12.86
N VAL A 346 5.74 19.67 13.80
CA VAL A 346 7.06 19.11 14.12
C VAL A 346 6.93 17.78 14.85
N ASN A 347 6.06 17.69 15.85
CA ASN A 347 5.98 16.50 16.73
C ASN A 347 5.19 15.34 16.11
N ILE A 348 4.34 15.61 15.13
CA ILE A 348 3.44 14.58 14.57
C ILE A 348 3.62 14.47 13.05
N TRP A 349 3.14 15.48 12.32
CA TRP A 349 2.89 15.33 10.89
C TRP A 349 4.14 15.33 10.03
N ASN A 350 5.15 16.14 10.32
CA ASN A 350 6.39 16.11 9.57
C ASN A 350 7.13 14.78 9.75
N GLN A 351 7.21 14.27 10.97
CA GLN A 351 7.86 12.99 11.27
C GLN A 351 7.11 11.83 10.60
N TYR A 352 5.78 11.82 10.68
CA TYR A 352 4.95 10.83 9.99
C TYR A 352 5.15 10.88 8.47
N GLN A 353 5.14 12.07 7.89
CA GLN A 353 5.34 12.31 6.47
C GLN A 353 6.72 11.81 6.01
N CYS A 354 7.78 12.12 6.76
CA CYS A 354 9.15 11.65 6.46
C CYS A 354 9.22 10.13 6.46
N MET A 355 8.59 9.46 7.44
CA MET A 355 8.54 8.00 7.48
C MET A 355 7.81 7.40 6.29
N ILE A 356 6.65 7.95 5.92
CA ILE A 356 5.89 7.48 4.76
C ILE A 356 6.70 7.66 3.47
N THR A 357 7.31 8.82 3.31
CA THR A 357 8.15 9.11 2.14
C THR A 357 9.34 8.16 2.09
N PHE A 358 10.02 7.92 3.19
CA PHE A 358 11.10 6.94 3.27
C PHE A 358 10.67 5.52 2.88
N ASN A 359 9.53 5.06 3.39
CA ASN A 359 9.04 3.71 3.09
C ASN A 359 8.81 3.51 1.60
N MET A 360 8.29 4.50 0.92
CA MET A 360 7.82 4.39 -0.47
C MET A 360 8.71 5.10 -1.49
N SER A 361 9.44 6.12 -1.07
CA SER A 361 10.35 6.92 -1.93
C SER A 361 9.78 7.20 -3.32
N ARG A 362 8.51 7.59 -3.38
CA ARG A 362 7.71 7.88 -4.58
C ARG A 362 7.35 6.68 -5.45
N SER A 363 7.73 5.45 -5.06
CA SER A 363 7.38 4.24 -5.84
C SER A 363 5.88 3.92 -5.81
N ALA A 364 5.12 4.53 -4.93
CA ALA A 364 3.68 4.34 -4.77
C ALA A 364 2.99 5.64 -4.33
N SER A 365 3.24 6.75 -5.01
CA SER A 365 2.59 8.02 -4.68
C SER A 365 1.21 8.13 -5.31
N PHE A 366 0.27 8.77 -4.61
CA PHE A 366 -1.08 9.00 -5.15
C PHE A 366 -1.11 10.21 -6.10
N PHE A 367 -0.45 11.31 -5.75
CA PHE A 367 -0.56 12.60 -6.45
C PHE A 367 0.63 12.93 -7.36
N GLU A 368 1.69 12.13 -7.37
CA GLU A 368 2.88 12.40 -8.18
C GLU A 368 3.00 11.41 -9.34
N SER A 369 3.80 10.37 -9.17
CA SER A 369 4.14 9.43 -10.24
C SER A 369 3.32 8.14 -10.22
N GLY A 370 2.37 8.00 -9.30
CA GLY A 370 1.58 6.79 -9.15
C GLY A 370 2.47 5.56 -8.88
N ILE A 371 2.51 4.65 -9.84
CA ILE A 371 3.34 3.43 -9.82
C ILE A 371 4.43 3.44 -10.90
N GLY A 372 4.67 4.57 -11.52
CA GLY A 372 5.59 4.70 -12.65
C GLY A 372 7.07 4.71 -12.26
N ARG A 373 7.39 4.88 -10.97
CA ARG A 373 8.76 5.00 -10.46
C ARG A 373 9.14 3.85 -9.54
N GLY A 374 10.46 3.59 -9.45
CA GLY A 374 11.05 2.76 -8.41
C GLY A 374 11.43 3.57 -7.17
N MET A 375 12.31 3.01 -6.35
CA MET A 375 12.95 3.70 -5.24
C MET A 375 14.08 4.57 -5.80
N GLY A 376 13.96 5.89 -5.73
CA GLY A 376 14.96 6.80 -6.27
C GLY A 376 16.27 6.75 -5.48
N PHE A 377 17.40 6.84 -6.17
CA PHE A 377 18.73 6.87 -5.54
C PHE A 377 18.89 8.14 -4.67
N ARG A 378 18.72 9.30 -5.27
CA ARG A 378 18.70 10.60 -4.60
C ARG A 378 17.59 10.68 -3.58
N ASP A 379 16.36 10.38 -4.01
CA ASP A 379 15.17 10.49 -3.19
C ASP A 379 15.28 9.71 -1.87
N SER A 380 15.76 8.47 -1.92
CA SER A 380 15.92 7.63 -0.72
C SER A 380 16.95 8.19 0.25
N ASN A 381 18.02 8.79 -0.25
CA ASN A 381 19.02 9.46 0.61
C ASN A 381 18.48 10.74 1.25
N GLN A 382 17.69 11.53 0.51
CA GLN A 382 17.03 12.71 1.06
C GLN A 382 16.01 12.35 2.14
N ASP A 383 15.17 11.33 1.86
CA ASP A 383 14.14 10.87 2.78
C ASP A 383 14.74 10.34 4.08
N LEU A 384 15.84 9.61 3.99
CA LEU A 384 16.59 9.09 5.13
C LEU A 384 17.01 10.21 6.11
N VAL A 385 17.46 11.33 5.61
CA VAL A 385 17.90 12.45 6.46
C VAL A 385 16.78 12.99 7.33
N GLY A 386 15.55 12.90 6.85
CA GLY A 386 14.38 13.42 7.58
C GLY A 386 13.99 12.60 8.81
N PHE A 387 14.47 11.36 8.95
CA PHE A 387 14.02 10.51 10.05
C PHE A 387 15.09 9.52 10.60
N VAL A 388 16.34 9.62 10.17
CA VAL A 388 17.44 8.75 10.61
C VAL A 388 17.55 8.64 12.14
N HIS A 389 17.18 9.68 12.87
CA HIS A 389 17.14 9.71 14.33
C HIS A 389 16.08 8.78 14.94
N GLN A 390 15.04 8.42 14.18
CA GLN A 390 13.95 7.55 14.67
C GLN A 390 14.26 6.06 14.48
N ILE A 391 14.81 5.68 13.31
CA ILE A 391 15.07 4.28 12.95
C ILE A 391 16.42 4.14 12.25
N PRO A 392 17.53 4.32 12.98
CA PRO A 392 18.88 4.28 12.40
C PRO A 392 19.19 2.93 11.74
N GLU A 393 18.66 1.82 12.27
CA GLU A 393 18.87 0.49 11.69
C GLU A 393 18.33 0.38 10.27
N ARG A 394 17.12 0.88 10.03
CA ARG A 394 16.52 0.89 8.69
C ARG A 394 17.20 1.89 7.75
N ALA A 395 17.72 2.99 8.30
CA ALA A 395 18.52 3.93 7.55
C ALA A 395 19.82 3.27 7.04
N ARG A 396 20.49 2.50 7.92
CA ARG A 396 21.69 1.72 7.56
C ARG A 396 21.40 0.72 6.42
N GLU A 397 20.36 -0.06 6.55
CA GLU A 397 19.93 -1.01 5.51
C GLU A 397 19.68 -0.29 4.18
N ARG A 398 19.00 0.86 4.19
CA ARG A 398 18.69 1.63 2.98
C ARG A 398 19.96 2.16 2.31
N ILE A 399 20.95 2.63 3.07
CA ILE A 399 22.23 3.09 2.52
C ILE A 399 22.93 1.95 1.78
N ILE A 400 22.94 0.75 2.35
CA ILE A 400 23.54 -0.44 1.71
C ILE A 400 22.77 -0.84 0.45
N ASP A 401 21.43 -0.86 0.51
CA ASP A 401 20.59 -1.14 -0.67
C ASP A 401 20.89 -0.18 -1.83
N ILE A 402 21.00 1.12 -1.54
CA ILE A 402 21.29 2.15 -2.54
C ILE A 402 22.70 1.98 -3.08
N ALA A 403 23.72 1.84 -2.22
CA ALA A 403 25.10 1.67 -2.61
C ALA A 403 25.30 0.44 -3.51
N SER A 404 24.57 -0.65 -3.26
CA SER A 404 24.59 -1.87 -4.07
C SER A 404 24.20 -1.64 -5.53
N THR A 405 23.53 -0.55 -5.85
CA THR A 405 23.13 -0.21 -7.23
C THR A 405 24.11 0.70 -7.97
N GLN A 406 25.20 1.11 -7.30
CA GLN A 406 26.22 1.97 -7.87
C GLN A 406 27.15 1.19 -8.82
N PHE A 407 27.71 1.88 -9.82
CA PHE A 407 28.69 1.32 -10.75
C PHE A 407 30.12 1.49 -10.23
N PRO A 408 31.09 0.65 -10.73
CA PRO A 408 32.49 0.78 -10.33
C PRO A 408 33.15 2.13 -10.64
N ASP A 409 32.63 2.86 -11.63
CA ASP A 409 33.10 4.21 -12.01
C ASP A 409 32.51 5.33 -11.12
N GLY A 410 31.69 4.96 -10.13
CA GLY A 410 31.04 5.87 -9.22
C GLY A 410 29.70 6.43 -9.70
N GLY A 411 29.31 6.23 -10.95
CA GLY A 411 27.96 6.51 -11.43
C GLY A 411 26.94 5.52 -10.82
N CYS A 412 25.66 5.76 -11.05
CA CYS A 412 24.63 4.89 -10.50
C CYS A 412 23.35 4.87 -11.34
N TYR A 413 22.49 3.90 -11.07
CA TYR A 413 21.11 3.97 -11.52
C TYR A 413 20.38 5.08 -10.76
N HIS A 414 19.49 5.80 -11.46
CA HIS A 414 18.66 6.79 -10.81
C HIS A 414 17.59 6.19 -9.88
N GLN A 415 17.30 4.91 -10.03
CA GLN A 415 16.35 4.17 -9.19
C GLN A 415 16.64 2.67 -9.14
N TYR A 416 16.08 2.01 -8.13
CA TYR A 416 16.01 0.56 -8.07
C TYR A 416 14.58 0.05 -7.89
N GLN A 417 14.35 -1.20 -8.27
CA GLN A 417 13.05 -1.84 -8.19
C GLN A 417 12.82 -2.36 -6.75
N PRO A 418 11.75 -1.96 -6.04
CA PRO A 418 11.56 -2.26 -4.61
C PRO A 418 11.55 -3.75 -4.27
N LEU A 419 10.98 -4.59 -5.15
CA LEU A 419 10.83 -6.03 -4.91
C LEU A 419 12.16 -6.79 -4.94
N THR A 420 13.04 -6.44 -5.87
CA THR A 420 14.32 -7.12 -6.11
C THR A 420 15.52 -6.37 -5.57
N LYS A 421 15.36 -5.11 -5.21
CA LYS A 421 16.42 -4.17 -4.82
C LYS A 421 17.49 -3.97 -5.88
N ARG A 422 17.18 -4.25 -7.15
CA ARG A 422 18.08 -4.10 -8.28
C ARG A 422 17.87 -2.78 -9.00
N GLY A 423 18.97 -2.12 -9.36
CA GLY A 423 18.96 -0.94 -10.20
C GLY A 423 18.37 -1.20 -11.58
N ASN A 424 17.75 -0.18 -12.18
CA ASN A 424 17.21 -0.24 -13.54
C ASN A 424 17.23 1.14 -14.21
N ASN A 425 17.16 1.13 -15.53
CA ASN A 425 17.18 2.34 -16.37
C ASN A 425 15.79 2.75 -16.90
N ASP A 426 14.70 2.29 -16.29
CA ASP A 426 13.34 2.54 -16.80
C ASP A 426 13.02 4.04 -16.93
N ILE A 427 13.57 4.87 -16.06
CA ILE A 427 13.45 6.34 -16.10
C ILE A 427 14.74 7.05 -16.52
N GLY A 428 15.74 6.30 -16.97
CA GLY A 428 17.05 6.78 -17.37
C GLY A 428 18.11 6.71 -16.26
N GLY A 429 19.31 7.19 -16.57
CA GLY A 429 20.48 7.22 -15.68
C GLY A 429 21.43 8.32 -16.09
N GLY A 430 22.58 8.46 -15.40
CA GLY A 430 23.59 9.50 -15.67
C GLY A 430 23.20 10.86 -15.10
N PHE A 431 22.46 10.88 -14.01
CA PHE A 431 22.20 12.08 -13.20
C PHE A 431 23.45 12.37 -12.39
N ASN A 432 24.02 13.55 -12.57
CA ASN A 432 25.34 13.86 -12.06
C ASN A 432 25.38 14.07 -10.54
N ASP A 433 24.27 14.43 -9.94
CA ASP A 433 24.14 14.66 -8.50
C ASP A 433 23.88 13.37 -7.70
N ASP A 434 23.30 12.34 -8.32
CA ASP A 434 22.91 11.10 -7.63
C ASP A 434 24.04 10.51 -6.76
N PRO A 435 25.28 10.30 -7.25
CA PRO A 435 26.34 9.70 -6.43
C PRO A 435 26.68 10.51 -5.17
N MET A 436 26.52 11.84 -5.19
CA MET A 436 26.83 12.70 -4.05
C MET A 436 25.83 12.54 -2.90
N TRP A 437 24.59 12.14 -3.21
CA TRP A 437 23.59 11.90 -2.20
C TRP A 437 23.89 10.69 -1.32
N LEU A 438 24.61 9.69 -1.84
CA LEU A 438 25.09 8.55 -1.03
C LEU A 438 26.07 9.04 0.06
N ILE A 439 26.96 9.96 -0.28
CA ILE A 439 27.88 10.57 0.69
C ILE A 439 27.06 11.33 1.75
N PHE A 440 26.12 12.16 1.30
CA PHE A 440 25.30 12.97 2.20
C PHE A 440 24.46 12.11 3.17
N GLY A 441 23.77 11.10 2.67
CA GLY A 441 22.98 10.18 3.48
C GLY A 441 23.82 9.38 4.48
N THR A 442 24.99 8.86 4.05
CA THR A 442 25.92 8.16 4.94
C THR A 442 26.47 9.05 6.04
N VAL A 443 26.85 10.30 5.71
CA VAL A 443 27.32 11.27 6.70
C VAL A 443 26.22 11.64 7.70
N ALA A 444 24.99 11.83 7.24
CA ALA A 444 23.85 12.09 8.12
C ALA A 444 23.62 10.91 9.10
N TYR A 445 23.68 9.68 8.59
CA TYR A 445 23.58 8.47 9.42
C TYR A 445 24.67 8.41 10.49
N ILE A 446 25.93 8.59 10.11
CA ILE A 446 27.07 8.55 11.05
C ILE A 446 26.97 9.64 12.11
N LYS A 447 26.57 10.85 11.71
CA LYS A 447 26.40 11.97 12.66
C LYS A 447 25.33 11.70 13.72
N GLU A 448 24.27 11.01 13.33
CA GLU A 448 23.15 10.71 14.23
C GLU A 448 23.44 9.47 15.09
N SER A 449 23.96 8.41 14.49
CA SER A 449 24.13 7.10 15.17
C SER A 449 25.48 6.92 15.86
N GLY A 450 26.53 7.63 15.43
CA GLY A 450 27.91 7.37 15.82
C GLY A 450 28.50 6.07 15.26
N ASP A 451 27.78 5.37 14.40
CA ASP A 451 28.20 4.08 13.82
C ASP A 451 29.13 4.28 12.63
N PHE A 452 30.42 4.28 12.88
CA PHE A 452 31.45 4.29 11.83
C PHE A 452 31.65 2.93 11.17
N SER A 453 31.16 1.84 11.76
CA SER A 453 31.35 0.48 11.23
C SER A 453 30.69 0.30 9.86
N ILE A 454 29.69 1.12 9.54
CA ILE A 454 29.05 1.11 8.21
C ILE A 454 30.05 1.34 7.08
N LEU A 455 31.14 2.07 7.33
CA LEU A 455 32.16 2.37 6.31
C LEU A 455 32.93 1.14 5.85
N ASP A 456 33.04 0.12 6.71
CA ASP A 456 33.73 -1.15 6.45
C ASP A 456 32.79 -2.22 5.86
N GLU A 457 31.48 -1.93 5.75
CA GLU A 457 30.48 -2.88 5.26
C GLU A 457 30.80 -3.29 3.81
N PRO A 458 30.91 -4.59 3.50
CA PRO A 458 31.14 -5.06 2.14
C PRO A 458 29.85 -4.91 1.31
N VAL A 459 29.91 -4.10 0.25
CA VAL A 459 28.79 -3.79 -0.63
C VAL A 459 29.18 -4.09 -2.07
N PRO A 460 28.36 -4.81 -2.86
CA PRO A 460 28.65 -5.08 -4.26
C PRO A 460 28.39 -3.85 -5.14
N PHE A 461 29.11 -3.74 -6.25
CA PHE A 461 28.74 -2.84 -7.34
C PHE A 461 27.72 -3.50 -8.28
N ASP A 462 26.74 -2.72 -8.76
CA ASP A 462 25.72 -3.14 -9.74
C ASP A 462 24.96 -4.42 -9.33
N ASN A 463 24.74 -4.58 -8.01
CA ASN A 463 24.14 -5.80 -7.42
C ASN A 463 24.84 -7.11 -7.88
N LYS A 464 26.13 -7.06 -8.23
CA LYS A 464 26.90 -8.18 -8.79
C LYS A 464 27.70 -8.87 -7.69
N GLU A 465 27.36 -10.10 -7.42
CA GLU A 465 28.08 -10.96 -6.48
C GLU A 465 29.57 -11.09 -6.88
N GLY A 466 30.47 -10.97 -5.90
CA GLY A 466 31.91 -11.03 -6.09
C GLY A 466 32.57 -9.69 -6.46
N SER A 467 31.81 -8.60 -6.42
CA SER A 467 32.33 -7.23 -6.64
C SER A 467 32.34 -6.39 -5.37
N GLU A 468 32.19 -7.02 -4.21
CA GLU A 468 32.07 -6.35 -2.92
C GLU A 468 33.34 -5.57 -2.56
N VAL A 469 33.17 -4.31 -2.20
CA VAL A 469 34.17 -3.45 -1.60
C VAL A 469 33.58 -2.77 -0.37
N SER A 470 34.40 -2.09 0.42
CA SER A 470 33.86 -1.35 1.57
C SER A 470 32.94 -0.20 1.13
N LEU A 471 31.93 0.13 1.93
CA LEU A 471 31.09 1.32 1.68
C LEU A 471 31.94 2.58 1.53
N PHE A 472 33.05 2.71 2.28
CA PHE A 472 33.98 3.83 2.12
C PHE A 472 34.50 3.94 0.68
N GLU A 473 34.78 2.84 0.03
CA GLU A 473 35.20 2.85 -1.38
C GLU A 473 34.06 3.33 -2.31
N HIS A 474 32.82 2.95 -2.03
CA HIS A 474 31.66 3.48 -2.75
C HIS A 474 31.56 5.00 -2.62
N LEU A 475 31.80 5.56 -1.44
CA LEU A 475 31.81 7.01 -1.24
C LEU A 475 32.96 7.67 -1.99
N ARG A 476 34.15 7.04 -2.00
CA ARG A 476 35.34 7.54 -2.69
C ARG A 476 35.13 7.59 -4.22
N VAL A 477 34.58 6.54 -4.81
CA VAL A 477 34.28 6.53 -6.26
C VAL A 477 33.15 7.49 -6.62
N SER A 478 32.16 7.69 -5.75
CA SER A 478 31.11 8.71 -5.92
C SER A 478 31.72 10.11 -6.07
N PHE A 479 32.64 10.47 -5.17
CA PHE A 479 33.32 11.75 -5.21
C PHE A 479 34.18 11.89 -6.47
N ASN A 480 34.98 10.87 -6.79
CA ASN A 480 35.86 10.88 -7.96
C ASN A 480 35.05 11.02 -9.26
N HIS A 481 33.92 10.33 -9.37
CA HIS A 481 33.05 10.41 -10.55
C HIS A 481 32.65 11.87 -10.86
N VAL A 482 32.33 12.65 -9.85
CA VAL A 482 31.96 14.06 -10.04
C VAL A 482 33.19 14.92 -10.34
N ILE A 483 34.32 14.69 -9.67
CA ILE A 483 35.58 15.44 -9.90
C ILE A 483 36.15 15.19 -11.28
N GLU A 484 36.05 13.99 -11.80
CA GLU A 484 36.52 13.61 -13.15
C GLU A 484 35.60 14.17 -14.26
N ASN A 485 34.39 14.63 -13.90
CA ASN A 485 33.40 15.21 -14.80
C ASN A 485 33.17 16.70 -14.54
N LEU A 486 34.23 17.46 -14.28
CA LEU A 486 34.16 18.91 -14.16
C LEU A 486 34.17 19.61 -15.51
N GLY A 487 33.39 20.66 -15.61
CA GLY A 487 33.41 21.57 -16.77
C GLY A 487 34.60 22.52 -16.80
N PRO A 488 34.69 23.37 -17.83
CA PRO A 488 35.82 24.30 -18.02
C PRO A 488 36.02 25.32 -16.89
N HIS A 489 35.00 25.56 -16.07
CA HIS A 489 35.05 26.42 -14.91
C HIS A 489 35.29 25.67 -13.59
N MET A 490 35.71 24.41 -13.66
CA MET A 490 35.93 23.55 -12.49
C MET A 490 34.66 23.35 -11.62
N LEU A 491 33.49 23.43 -12.24
CA LEU A 491 32.21 23.12 -11.64
C LEU A 491 31.70 21.78 -12.18
N PRO A 492 30.98 20.98 -11.37
CA PRO A 492 30.38 19.75 -11.85
C PRO A 492 29.49 19.98 -13.07
N LEU A 493 29.57 19.08 -14.04
CA LEU A 493 28.66 19.08 -15.19
C LEU A 493 27.27 18.63 -14.74
N ILE A 494 26.24 19.20 -15.35
CA ILE A 494 24.85 18.74 -15.15
C ILE A 494 24.71 17.29 -15.62
N GLY A 495 25.50 16.87 -16.61
CA GLY A 495 25.34 15.57 -17.25
C GLY A 495 24.02 15.51 -18.01
N ARG A 496 23.30 14.38 -17.87
CA ARG A 496 21.95 14.24 -18.42
C ARG A 496 20.94 15.08 -17.66
N ALA A 497 21.07 15.12 -16.34
CA ALA A 497 20.27 15.90 -15.42
C ALA A 497 21.02 16.05 -14.08
N ASP A 498 20.59 17.01 -13.28
CA ASP A 498 20.96 17.17 -11.89
C ASP A 498 19.68 17.21 -11.02
N TRP A 499 19.77 17.80 -9.84
CA TRP A 499 18.66 17.92 -8.88
C TRP A 499 17.39 18.54 -9.49
N ASN A 500 17.50 19.38 -10.52
CA ASN A 500 16.34 20.00 -11.18
C ASN A 500 15.61 19.07 -12.19
N ASP A 501 16.07 17.84 -12.36
CA ASP A 501 15.49 16.82 -13.25
C ASP A 501 15.33 17.28 -14.71
N CYS A 502 16.16 18.18 -15.18
CA CYS A 502 16.07 18.79 -16.51
C CYS A 502 14.77 19.55 -16.78
N LEU A 503 14.15 20.13 -15.77
CA LEU A 503 12.91 20.89 -15.94
C LEU A 503 13.00 22.00 -16.99
N ASN A 504 14.22 22.50 -17.23
CA ASN A 504 14.52 23.50 -18.26
C ASN A 504 14.91 22.88 -19.62
N LEU A 505 14.87 21.55 -19.76
CA LEU A 505 15.28 20.81 -20.97
C LEU A 505 16.74 21.04 -21.41
N ASN A 506 17.60 21.48 -20.53
CA ASN A 506 18.99 21.81 -20.82
C ASN A 506 19.80 20.60 -21.34
N CYS A 507 19.46 19.40 -20.90
CA CYS A 507 20.08 18.15 -21.33
C CYS A 507 19.91 17.86 -22.84
N PHE A 508 18.93 18.46 -23.49
CA PHE A 508 18.70 18.28 -24.92
C PHE A 508 19.37 19.33 -25.78
N SER A 509 19.74 20.48 -25.20
CA SER A 509 20.32 21.61 -25.94
C SER A 509 21.83 21.69 -25.80
N CYS A 510 22.42 21.26 -24.68
CA CYS A 510 23.87 21.24 -24.47
C CYS A 510 24.27 20.29 -23.34
N LEU A 511 25.09 19.30 -23.65
CA LEU A 511 25.63 18.34 -22.67
C LEU A 511 26.80 18.91 -21.84
N LEU A 512 27.19 20.16 -22.03
CA LEU A 512 28.40 20.74 -21.46
C LEU A 512 28.17 21.86 -20.44
N TYR A 513 26.94 22.10 -20.05
CA TYR A 513 26.68 23.09 -19.00
C TYR A 513 27.14 22.59 -17.63
N THR A 514 27.73 23.46 -16.88
CA THR A 514 28.12 23.23 -15.49
C THR A 514 26.94 23.44 -14.54
N SER A 515 26.85 22.65 -13.49
CA SER A 515 25.85 22.82 -12.43
C SER A 515 26.47 23.51 -11.20
N PRO A 516 25.72 24.42 -10.54
CA PRO A 516 24.48 25.02 -10.99
C PRO A 516 24.73 25.94 -12.19
N SER A 517 24.01 25.73 -13.25
CA SER A 517 24.05 26.72 -14.33
C SER A 517 23.45 28.01 -13.79
N PRO A 518 24.20 29.11 -13.76
CA PRO A 518 23.60 30.38 -13.51
C PRO A 518 22.82 30.69 -14.72
N ARG A 519 21.92 30.23 -15.22
CA ARG A 519 21.15 30.80 -16.31
C ARG A 519 21.81 31.93 -17.02
N ASP A 520 22.80 31.63 -17.68
CA ASP A 520 23.42 32.55 -18.59
C ASP A 520 22.75 32.50 -19.94
#